data_6cb509094ed5f16c85193b006fe5df91
#
_entry.id   6cb509094ed5f16c85193b006fe5df91
#
_cell.length_a   1.000
_cell.length_b   1.000
_cell.length_c   1.000
_cell.angle_alpha   90.00
_cell.angle_beta   90.00
_cell.angle_gamma   90.00
#
_symmetry.space_group_name_H-M   'P 1'
#
loop_
_entity.id
_entity.type
_entity.pdbx_description
1 polymer ?
#
loop_
_entity_poly.entity_id
_entity_poly.type
_entity_poly.pdbx_seq_one_letter_code
_entity_poly.pdbx_strand_id
1 'polypeptide(L)'
;MEIEDILWLDRIVDKLAWKHNILPSEVEETLNGNCRIFLKEKGKVEGENLYNALGKTYSGRYLSVFFIRKLRNKALIVTARDMTETERRRYGKKSST
;
A
#
# COMPACT_ATOMS: atom_id res chain seq x y z
N MET A 1 -0.95 10.01 6.85
CA MET A 1 -1.89 10.22 5.72
C MET A 1 -3.17 9.45 6.01
N GLU A 2 -4.27 10.10 5.84
CA GLU A 2 -5.56 9.46 6.02
C GLU A 2 -6.10 8.99 4.67
N ILE A 3 -6.57 7.75 4.61
CA ILE A 3 -7.16 7.17 3.41
C ILE A 3 -8.62 6.91 3.72
N GLU A 4 -9.52 7.58 2.99
CA GLU A 4 -10.96 7.47 3.22
C GLU A 4 -11.60 6.33 2.45
N ASP A 5 -11.03 5.97 1.30
CA ASP A 5 -11.58 4.91 0.46
C ASP A 5 -10.47 4.26 -0.36
N ILE A 6 -10.67 3.00 -0.70
CA ILE A 6 -9.71 2.23 -1.47
C ILE A 6 -10.37 1.81 -2.77
N LEU A 7 -9.76 2.21 -3.89
CA LEU A 7 -10.30 1.95 -5.23
C LEU A 7 -9.55 0.80 -5.88
N TRP A 8 -10.30 -0.11 -6.51
CA TRP A 8 -9.76 -1.30 -7.15
C TRP A 8 -10.10 -1.36 -8.62
N LEU A 9 -9.11 -1.70 -9.45
CA LEU A 9 -9.35 -2.10 -10.83
C LEU A 9 -9.38 -3.62 -10.87
N ASP A 10 -10.35 -4.18 -11.58
CA ASP A 10 -10.53 -5.65 -11.64
C ASP A 10 -9.25 -6.37 -12.05
N ARG A 11 -8.54 -5.84 -13.06
CA ARG A 11 -7.30 -6.45 -13.52
C ARG A 11 -6.22 -6.50 -12.43
N ILE A 12 -6.23 -5.53 -11.52
CA ILE A 12 -5.27 -5.50 -10.41
C ILE A 12 -5.64 -6.54 -9.37
N VAL A 13 -6.93 -6.67 -9.05
CA VAL A 13 -7.42 -7.71 -8.13
C VAL A 13 -6.98 -9.09 -8.64
N ASP A 14 -7.22 -9.36 -9.91
CA ASP A 14 -6.88 -10.65 -10.52
C ASP A 14 -5.37 -10.89 -10.50
N LYS A 15 -4.59 -9.89 -10.90
CA LYS A 15 -3.14 -9.99 -10.93
C LYS A 15 -2.56 -10.27 -9.55
N LEU A 16 -3.04 -9.59 -8.52
CA LEU A 16 -2.54 -9.80 -7.17
C LEU A 16 -2.84 -11.20 -6.68
N ALA A 17 -4.02 -11.73 -7.03
CA ALA A 17 -4.40 -13.08 -6.62
C ALA A 17 -3.48 -14.14 -7.23
N TRP A 18 -3.29 -14.13 -8.56
CA TRP A 18 -2.55 -15.20 -9.20
C TRP A 18 -1.03 -15.00 -9.17
N LYS A 19 -0.55 -13.76 -9.18
CA LYS A 19 0.88 -13.49 -9.24
C LYS A 19 1.52 -13.38 -7.85
N HIS A 20 0.81 -12.84 -6.88
CA HIS A 20 1.35 -12.56 -5.56
C HIS A 20 0.60 -13.26 -4.42
N ASN A 21 -0.47 -13.95 -4.74
CA ASN A 21 -1.32 -14.60 -3.74
C ASN A 21 -1.79 -13.62 -2.67
N ILE A 22 -2.23 -12.44 -3.11
CA ILE A 22 -2.71 -11.38 -2.23
C ILE A 22 -4.18 -11.11 -2.53
N LEU A 23 -4.99 -11.08 -1.48
CA LEU A 23 -6.42 -10.76 -1.57
C LEU A 23 -6.64 -9.27 -1.30
N PRO A 24 -7.71 -8.66 -1.87
CA PRO A 24 -8.03 -7.26 -1.57
C PRO A 24 -8.16 -6.99 -0.08
N SER A 25 -8.75 -7.91 0.68
CA SER A 25 -8.88 -7.75 2.13
C SER A 25 -7.54 -7.59 2.82
N GLU A 26 -6.50 -8.28 2.35
CA GLU A 26 -5.16 -8.16 2.93
C GLU A 26 -4.57 -6.77 2.72
N VAL A 27 -4.77 -6.20 1.53
CA VAL A 27 -4.32 -4.84 1.23
C VAL A 27 -5.08 -3.83 2.11
N GLU A 28 -6.39 -4.02 2.23
CA GLU A 28 -7.21 -3.12 3.04
C GLU A 28 -6.83 -3.17 4.51
N GLU A 29 -6.57 -4.36 5.04
CA GLU A 29 -6.06 -4.51 6.42
C GLU A 29 -4.75 -3.78 6.61
N THR A 30 -3.85 -3.90 5.64
CA THR A 30 -2.54 -3.25 5.69
C THR A 30 -2.68 -1.74 5.74
N LEU A 31 -3.52 -1.17 4.88
CA LEU A 31 -3.71 0.28 4.79
C LEU A 31 -4.48 0.84 5.98
N ASN A 32 -5.39 0.05 6.56
CA ASN A 32 -6.18 0.48 7.72
C ASN A 32 -5.45 0.30 9.06
N GLY A 33 -4.33 -0.41 9.06
CA GLY A 33 -3.53 -0.62 10.26
C GLY A 33 -2.44 0.43 10.43
N ASN A 34 -1.43 0.08 11.21
CA ASN A 34 -0.28 0.96 11.46
C ASN A 34 0.72 0.86 10.31
N CYS A 35 0.36 1.36 9.14
CA CYS A 35 1.26 1.37 8.01
C CYS A 35 2.10 2.64 8.00
N ARG A 36 3.27 2.54 7.35
CA ARG A 36 4.15 3.69 7.10
C ARG A 36 4.08 4.01 5.63
N ILE A 37 3.77 5.27 5.32
CA ILE A 37 3.54 5.69 3.94
C ILE A 37 4.63 6.64 3.50
N PHE A 38 5.19 6.36 2.32
CA PHE A 38 6.28 7.12 1.73
C PHE A 38 5.89 7.59 0.34
N LEU A 39 6.23 8.84 0.00
CA LEU A 39 6.07 9.31 -1.36
C LEU A 39 7.10 8.58 -2.22
N LYS A 40 6.64 7.88 -3.25
CA LYS A 40 7.51 7.12 -4.14
C LYS A 40 7.83 7.89 -5.40
N GLU A 41 6.82 8.52 -5.98
CA GLU A 41 6.99 9.29 -7.21
C GLU A 41 5.93 10.38 -7.27
N LYS A 42 6.37 11.60 -7.56
CA LYS A 42 5.47 12.74 -7.68
C LYS A 42 4.88 12.76 -9.09
N GLY A 43 3.55 12.81 -9.17
CA GLY A 43 2.86 12.93 -10.45
C GLY A 43 2.97 14.31 -11.04
N LYS A 44 2.64 14.44 -12.33
CA LYS A 44 2.69 15.71 -13.04
C LYS A 44 1.53 16.62 -12.66
N VAL A 45 0.42 16.04 -12.23
CA VAL A 45 -0.76 16.80 -11.82
C VAL A 45 -1.22 16.32 -10.45
N GLU A 46 -2.05 17.12 -9.79
CA GLU A 46 -2.61 16.78 -8.51
C GLU A 46 -3.45 15.49 -8.63
N GLY A 47 -3.35 14.62 -7.64
CA GLY A 47 -4.08 13.35 -7.63
C GLY A 47 -3.40 12.23 -8.39
N GLU A 48 -2.12 12.39 -8.73
CA GLU A 48 -1.35 11.36 -9.45
C GLU A 48 -0.06 10.95 -8.75
N ASN A 49 0.16 11.38 -7.51
CA ASN A 49 1.35 10.99 -6.77
C ASN A 49 1.27 9.51 -6.39
N LEU A 50 2.37 8.80 -6.61
CA LEU A 50 2.50 7.39 -6.24
C LEU A 50 3.10 7.28 -4.84
N TYR A 51 2.44 6.52 -3.99
CA TYR A 51 2.89 6.25 -2.63
C TYR A 51 3.15 4.77 -2.42
N ASN A 52 4.02 4.50 -1.47
CA ASN A 52 4.31 3.14 -1.02
C ASN A 52 3.96 3.04 0.46
N ALA A 53 3.08 2.11 0.79
CA ALA A 53 2.70 1.83 2.17
C ALA A 53 3.30 0.50 2.62
N LEU A 54 4.02 0.52 3.73
CA LEU A 54 4.56 -0.67 4.36
C LEU A 54 3.75 -0.98 5.61
N GLY A 55 3.22 -2.17 5.72
CA GLY A 55 2.39 -2.54 6.86
C GLY A 55 2.19 -4.04 6.97
N LYS A 56 1.34 -4.44 7.91
CA LYS A 56 1.02 -5.84 8.15
C LYS A 56 -0.46 -6.11 8.02
N THR A 57 -0.80 -7.30 7.52
CA THR A 57 -2.16 -7.79 7.59
C THR A 57 -2.49 -8.20 9.03
N TYR A 58 -3.75 -8.47 9.30
CA TYR A 58 -4.17 -8.93 10.63
C TYR A 58 -3.53 -10.27 11.00
N SER A 59 -3.24 -11.10 10.01
CA SER A 59 -2.56 -12.38 10.26
C SER A 59 -1.04 -12.25 10.41
N GLY A 60 -0.49 -11.04 10.22
CA GLY A 60 0.93 -10.80 10.40
C GLY A 60 1.78 -10.86 9.15
N ARG A 61 1.16 -10.91 7.97
CA ARG A 61 1.90 -10.89 6.71
C ARG A 61 2.37 -9.47 6.42
N TYR A 62 3.65 -9.31 6.10
CA TYR A 62 4.24 -8.00 5.80
C TYR A 62 4.08 -7.67 4.33
N LEU A 63 3.33 -6.61 4.03
CA LEU A 63 3.04 -6.20 2.64
C LEU A 63 3.60 -4.82 2.32
N SER A 64 4.02 -4.68 1.06
CA SER A 64 4.39 -3.41 0.45
C SER A 64 3.32 -3.11 -0.59
N VAL A 65 2.54 -2.06 -0.35
CA VAL A 65 1.41 -1.68 -1.19
C VAL A 65 1.74 -0.39 -1.92
N PHE A 66 1.48 -0.36 -3.22
CA PHE A 66 1.70 0.83 -4.04
C PHE A 66 0.35 1.37 -4.51
N PHE A 67 0.12 2.64 -4.27
CA PHE A 67 -1.15 3.26 -4.64
C PHE A 67 -0.95 4.70 -5.10
N ILE A 68 -1.89 5.16 -5.92
CA ILE A 68 -1.96 6.56 -6.32
C ILE A 68 -3.00 7.23 -5.43
N ARG A 69 -2.60 8.33 -4.78
CA ARG A 69 -3.54 9.08 -3.96
C ARG A 69 -4.35 10.00 -4.87
N LYS A 70 -5.63 9.68 -4.98
CA LYS A 70 -6.58 10.48 -5.74
C LYS A 70 -7.17 11.56 -4.84
N LEU A 71 -7.89 12.49 -5.44
CA LEU A 71 -8.59 13.54 -4.70
C LEU A 71 -9.53 12.92 -3.66
N ARG A 72 -9.76 13.62 -2.57
CA ARG A 72 -10.60 13.19 -1.45
C ARG A 72 -10.02 11.98 -0.73
N ASN A 73 -8.70 11.90 -0.66
CA ASN A 73 -7.99 10.86 0.12
C ASN A 73 -8.35 9.43 -0.30
N LYS A 74 -8.57 9.21 -1.59
CA LYS A 74 -8.83 7.87 -2.12
C LYS A 74 -7.53 7.23 -2.59
N ALA A 75 -7.33 5.98 -2.27
CA ALA A 75 -6.15 5.23 -2.69
C ALA A 75 -6.52 4.29 -3.83
N LEU A 76 -5.99 4.57 -5.02
CA LEU A 76 -6.15 3.67 -6.18
C LEU A 76 -4.99 2.69 -6.16
N ILE A 77 -5.28 1.41 -5.92
CA ILE A 77 -4.25 0.39 -5.80
C ILE A 77 -3.61 0.11 -7.16
N VAL A 78 -2.28 0.21 -7.20
CA VAL A 78 -1.50 -0.07 -8.42
C VAL A 78 -0.93 -1.49 -8.36
N THR A 79 -0.33 -1.86 -7.24
CA THR A 79 0.17 -3.21 -7.02
C THR A 79 0.46 -3.41 -5.54
N ALA A 80 0.73 -4.65 -5.16
CA ALA A 80 1.17 -5.01 -3.82
C ALA A 80 2.00 -6.29 -3.92
N ARG A 81 2.91 -6.46 -2.98
CA ARG A 81 3.74 -7.66 -2.88
C ARG A 81 4.22 -7.82 -1.46
N ASP A 82 4.82 -8.96 -1.16
CA ASP A 82 5.47 -9.13 0.13
C ASP A 82 6.63 -8.14 0.24
N MET A 83 6.90 -7.66 1.45
CA MET A 83 8.02 -6.76 1.68
C MET A 83 9.35 -7.45 1.38
N THR A 84 10.29 -6.69 0.83
CA THR A 84 11.68 -7.09 0.77
C THR A 84 12.29 -6.98 2.16
N GLU A 85 13.45 -7.56 2.35
CA GLU A 85 14.16 -7.46 3.63
C GLU A 85 14.49 -6.01 3.98
N THR A 86 14.88 -5.23 2.99
CA THR A 86 15.17 -3.80 3.19
C THR A 86 13.91 -3.06 3.64
N GLU A 87 12.77 -3.37 3.03
CA GLU A 87 11.50 -2.77 3.41
C GLU A 87 11.08 -3.18 4.82
N ARG A 88 11.30 -4.44 5.19
CA ARG A 88 11.00 -4.90 6.54
C ARG A 88 11.81 -4.17 7.59
N ARG A 89 13.10 -3.93 7.32
CA ARG A 89 13.93 -3.15 8.21
C ARG A 89 13.45 -1.71 8.32
N ARG A 90 13.08 -1.11 7.19
CA ARG A 90 12.56 0.25 7.15
C ARG A 90 11.24 0.38 7.92
N TYR A 91 10.36 -0.60 7.76
CA TYR A 91 9.08 -0.63 8.46
C TYR A 91 9.26 -0.80 9.97
N GLY A 92 10.17 -1.66 10.37
CA GLY A 92 10.43 -1.92 11.79
C GLY A 92 11.23 -0.84 12.50
N LYS A 93 11.77 0.13 11.76
CA LYS A 93 12.58 1.19 12.35
C LYS A 93 11.67 2.15 13.10
N LYS A 94 11.83 2.18 14.42
CA LYS A 94 11.07 3.13 15.23
C LYS A 94 11.59 4.53 14.96
N SER A 95 10.68 5.50 14.87
CA SER A 95 11.12 6.88 14.79
C SER A 95 11.92 7.15 16.06
N SER A 96 13.13 7.68 15.90
CA SER A 96 13.93 8.05 17.02
C SER A 96 13.23 9.18 17.78
N THR A 97 12.95 8.93 18.98
CA THR A 97 12.46 9.94 19.87
C THR A 97 13.64 10.54 20.60
#